data_7e61a65d30f23e5575e6f7cfd96e997f
#
_entry.id   7e61a65d30f23e5575e6f7cfd96e997f
#
_cell.length_a   1.000
_cell.length_b   1.000
_cell.length_c   1.000
_cell.angle_alpha   90.00
_cell.angle_beta   90.00
_cell.angle_gamma   90.00
#
_symmetry.space_group_name_H-M   'P 1'
#
loop_
_entity.id
_entity.type
_entity.pdbx_description
1 polymer ?
#
loop_
_entity_poly.entity_id
_entity_poly.type
_entity_poly.pdbx_seq_one_letter_code
_entity_poly.pdbx_strand_id
1 'polypeptide(L)'
;MNVKAISKKPVNPIANKSIKNFKLTLEYDGTDFNGWQIQSQGERTVQGEIQKALLQIFKQEVNVISSGRTDAGVHALGQVINFKIRSRMIPREVQKAMTSFLPSDIVIKDVQEVGLKFHAQYDAISKTYRYTILNRAYASAKERNFCQFYPYKINLVRMRHEAKSFLGKNDFKSFEAADHERAKHSTVRQIKKINIRKKDNWITIDIEADGFLYKIRIALVLLMCL
;
A
#
# COMPACT_ATOMS: atom_id res chain seq x y z
N MET A 1 -2.47 40.91 -57.32
CA MET A 1 -1.82 39.91 -56.46
C MET A 1 -2.73 39.58 -55.29
N ASN A 2 -3.42 38.40 -55.30
CA ASN A 2 -4.33 37.99 -54.24
C ASN A 2 -3.53 37.09 -53.26
N VAL A 3 -3.29 37.57 -52.07
CA VAL A 3 -2.68 36.78 -50.98
C VAL A 3 -3.81 36.08 -50.23
N LYS A 4 -3.91 34.75 -50.41
CA LYS A 4 -4.83 33.89 -49.60
C LYS A 4 -4.24 33.72 -48.20
N ALA A 5 -4.85 34.29 -47.19
CA ALA A 5 -4.57 34.00 -45.79
C ALA A 5 -4.98 32.57 -45.46
N ILE A 6 -4.00 31.70 -45.12
CA ILE A 6 -4.25 30.36 -44.62
C ILE A 6 -4.50 30.48 -43.13
N SER A 7 -5.75 30.39 -42.71
CA SER A 7 -6.10 30.30 -41.29
C SER A 7 -5.72 28.91 -40.74
N LYS A 8 -4.67 28.85 -39.93
CA LYS A 8 -4.40 27.66 -39.12
C LYS A 8 -5.50 27.51 -38.06
N LYS A 9 -6.39 26.53 -38.21
CA LYS A 9 -7.29 26.13 -37.13
C LYS A 9 -6.48 25.83 -35.87
N PRO A 10 -6.92 26.29 -34.67
CA PRO A 10 -6.22 25.95 -33.42
C PRO A 10 -6.25 24.43 -33.24
N VAL A 11 -5.06 23.83 -33.19
CA VAL A 11 -4.92 22.41 -32.89
C VAL A 11 -5.30 22.22 -31.43
N ASN A 12 -6.44 21.57 -31.18
CA ASN A 12 -6.88 21.26 -29.85
C ASN A 12 -5.85 20.29 -29.21
N PRO A 13 -5.06 20.69 -28.20
CA PRO A 13 -3.95 19.88 -27.67
C PRO A 13 -4.42 18.59 -26.99
N ILE A 14 -5.73 18.44 -26.78
CA ILE A 14 -6.34 17.26 -26.14
C ILE A 14 -6.62 16.13 -27.15
N ALA A 15 -6.76 16.44 -28.46
CA ALA A 15 -7.23 15.50 -29.48
C ALA A 15 -6.27 14.33 -29.78
N ASN A 16 -5.03 14.33 -29.27
CA ASN A 16 -3.99 13.33 -29.60
C ASN A 16 -3.37 12.62 -28.37
N LYS A 17 -4.08 12.55 -27.23
CA LYS A 17 -3.64 11.84 -26.04
C LYS A 17 -4.36 10.49 -25.94
N SER A 18 -3.63 9.38 -25.99
CA SER A 18 -4.20 8.04 -25.70
C SER A 18 -4.45 7.88 -24.19
N ILE A 19 -5.43 7.07 -23.84
CA ILE A 19 -5.61 6.64 -22.45
C ILE A 19 -4.50 5.64 -22.14
N LYS A 20 -3.78 5.88 -21.06
CA LYS A 20 -2.74 5.00 -20.51
C LYS A 20 -3.12 4.55 -19.12
N ASN A 21 -2.69 3.36 -18.73
CA ASN A 21 -2.81 2.82 -17.38
C ASN A 21 -1.40 2.70 -16.80
N PHE A 22 -1.12 3.46 -15.75
CA PHE A 22 0.17 3.42 -15.05
C PHE A 22 0.04 2.60 -13.77
N LYS A 23 0.92 1.60 -13.62
CA LYS A 23 1.15 0.86 -12.39
C LYS A 23 2.35 1.46 -11.68
N LEU A 24 2.21 1.79 -10.41
CA LEU A 24 3.28 2.33 -9.57
C LEU A 24 3.54 1.41 -8.39
N THR A 25 4.80 1.29 -8.00
CA THR A 25 5.22 0.69 -6.74
C THR A 25 5.72 1.79 -5.81
N LEU A 26 5.14 1.86 -4.62
CA LEU A 26 5.38 2.92 -3.64
C LEU A 26 6.00 2.37 -2.37
N GLU A 27 6.81 3.22 -1.74
CA GLU A 27 7.23 3.08 -0.35
C GLU A 27 6.73 4.30 0.41
N TYR A 28 6.27 4.13 1.66
CA TYR A 28 5.91 5.27 2.51
C TYR A 28 6.09 4.98 4.00
N ASP A 29 6.50 6.02 4.72
CA ASP A 29 6.41 6.09 6.17
C ASP A 29 4.98 6.47 6.57
N GLY A 30 4.28 5.56 7.21
CA GLY A 30 2.87 5.73 7.58
C GLY A 30 2.64 6.52 8.86
N THR A 31 3.70 6.91 9.58
CA THR A 31 3.62 7.50 10.95
C THR A 31 2.61 8.64 11.05
N ASP A 32 2.67 9.59 10.11
CA ASP A 32 1.84 10.80 10.11
C ASP A 32 0.63 10.70 9.16
N PHE A 33 0.25 9.49 8.76
CA PHE A 33 -0.91 9.25 7.91
C PHE A 33 -2.04 8.54 8.67
N ASN A 34 -3.26 9.02 8.48
CA ASN A 34 -4.50 8.34 8.91
C ASN A 34 -4.86 7.17 7.98
N GLY A 35 -3.82 6.41 7.58
CA GLY A 35 -3.91 5.27 6.71
C GLY A 35 -3.93 5.62 5.23
N TRP A 36 -4.33 4.63 4.43
CA TRP A 36 -4.36 4.76 2.97
C TRP A 36 -5.52 5.60 2.47
N GLN A 37 -6.74 5.25 2.88
CA GLN A 37 -8.00 5.72 2.28
C GLN A 37 -8.33 7.15 2.66
N ILE A 38 -8.72 7.98 1.69
CA ILE A 38 -9.29 9.30 1.93
C ILE A 38 -10.55 9.16 2.80
N GLN A 39 -10.65 10.00 3.80
CA GLN A 39 -11.75 10.09 4.74
C GLN A 39 -12.45 11.45 4.62
N SER A 40 -13.70 11.52 5.07
CA SER A 40 -14.54 12.72 4.94
C SER A 40 -14.08 13.92 5.78
N GLN A 41 -13.23 13.71 6.77
CA GLN A 41 -12.81 14.74 7.74
C GLN A 41 -11.56 15.53 7.32
N GLY A 42 -11.08 15.37 6.09
CA GLY A 42 -9.92 16.11 5.58
C GLY A 42 -8.56 15.66 6.15
N GLU A 43 -8.52 14.50 6.79
CA GLU A 43 -7.30 13.93 7.38
C GLU A 43 -6.24 13.62 6.32
N ARG A 44 -4.97 13.70 6.73
CA ARG A 44 -3.84 13.40 5.87
C ARG A 44 -3.77 11.91 5.60
N THR A 45 -3.94 11.49 4.35
CA THR A 45 -3.91 10.10 3.91
C THR A 45 -2.97 9.90 2.73
N VAL A 46 -2.41 8.69 2.58
CA VAL A 46 -1.49 8.39 1.47
C VAL A 46 -2.17 8.57 0.12
N GLN A 47 -3.41 8.09 -0.04
CA GLN A 47 -4.20 8.28 -1.25
C GLN A 47 -4.44 9.76 -1.56
N GLY A 48 -4.72 10.57 -0.54
CA GLY A 48 -4.95 12.01 -0.68
C GLY A 48 -3.72 12.74 -1.22
N GLU A 49 -2.53 12.47 -0.67
CA GLU A 49 -1.29 13.08 -1.16
C GLU A 49 -0.96 12.65 -2.60
N ILE A 50 -1.18 11.38 -2.95
CA ILE A 50 -1.01 10.89 -4.32
C ILE A 50 -1.98 11.59 -5.28
N GLN A 51 -3.26 11.72 -4.91
CA GLN A 51 -4.24 12.39 -5.77
C GLN A 51 -3.96 13.89 -5.93
N LYS A 52 -3.50 14.58 -4.87
CA LYS A 52 -3.04 15.96 -4.96
C LYS A 52 -1.88 16.11 -5.94
N ALA A 53 -0.87 15.24 -5.86
CA ALA A 53 0.26 15.24 -6.78
C ALA A 53 -0.19 14.99 -8.23
N LEU A 54 -1.06 14.00 -8.47
CA LEU A 54 -1.61 13.70 -9.80
C LEU A 54 -2.42 14.88 -10.36
N LEU A 55 -3.23 15.55 -9.52
CA LEU A 55 -3.97 16.75 -9.92
C LEU A 55 -3.03 17.88 -10.35
N GLN A 56 -1.92 18.08 -9.63
CA GLN A 56 -0.90 19.08 -10.00
C GLN A 56 -0.23 18.76 -11.34
N ILE A 57 0.05 17.47 -11.61
CA ILE A 57 0.74 17.02 -12.83
C ILE A 57 -0.19 17.06 -14.03
N PHE A 58 -1.39 16.49 -13.91
CA PHE A 58 -2.27 16.27 -15.05
C PHE A 58 -3.38 17.30 -15.20
N LYS A 59 -3.58 18.18 -14.20
CA LYS A 59 -4.64 19.22 -14.15
C LYS A 59 -6.06 18.63 -14.29
N GLN A 60 -6.24 17.40 -13.82
CA GLN A 60 -7.53 16.71 -13.76
C GLN A 60 -7.53 15.72 -12.60
N GLU A 61 -8.71 15.45 -12.08
CA GLU A 61 -8.89 14.42 -11.05
C GLU A 61 -8.59 13.03 -11.60
N VAL A 62 -7.89 12.23 -10.80
CA VAL A 62 -7.47 10.88 -11.17
C VAL A 62 -7.90 9.91 -10.08
N ASN A 63 -8.66 8.88 -10.46
CA ASN A 63 -9.00 7.81 -9.53
C ASN A 63 -7.82 6.86 -9.37
N VAL A 64 -7.37 6.68 -8.13
CA VAL A 64 -6.24 5.81 -7.76
C VAL A 64 -6.76 4.52 -7.14
N ILE A 65 -6.36 3.39 -7.72
CA ILE A 65 -6.69 2.05 -7.25
C ILE A 65 -5.46 1.46 -6.56
N SER A 66 -5.59 1.00 -5.32
CA SER A 66 -4.50 0.34 -4.58
C SER A 66 -4.69 -1.16 -4.47
N SER A 67 -3.59 -1.90 -4.39
CA SER A 67 -3.61 -3.35 -4.16
C SER A 67 -4.19 -3.71 -2.78
N GLY A 68 -4.06 -2.82 -1.80
CA GLY A 68 -4.63 -2.99 -0.46
C GLY A 68 -4.64 -1.69 0.32
N ARG A 69 -5.54 -1.58 1.28
CA ARG A 69 -5.58 -0.46 2.22
C ARG A 69 -4.68 -0.77 3.41
N THR A 70 -3.99 0.24 3.91
CA THR A 70 -3.27 0.19 5.18
C THR A 70 -3.99 1.04 6.22
N ASP A 71 -3.94 0.61 7.48
CA ASP A 71 -4.52 1.35 8.59
C ASP A 71 -3.61 2.54 8.98
N ALA A 72 -4.08 3.42 9.86
CA ALA A 72 -3.31 4.56 10.37
C ALA A 72 -1.98 4.08 10.98
N GLY A 73 -0.90 4.82 10.71
CA GLY A 73 0.45 4.51 11.17
C GLY A 73 1.15 3.34 10.48
N VAL A 74 0.51 2.63 9.57
CA VAL A 74 1.11 1.47 8.87
C VAL A 74 1.95 1.92 7.69
N HIS A 75 3.21 1.51 7.67
CA HIS A 75 4.15 1.76 6.59
C HIS A 75 3.97 0.79 5.42
N ALA A 76 4.54 1.11 4.27
CA ALA A 76 4.65 0.18 3.15
C ALA A 76 6.03 0.22 2.51
N LEU A 77 6.59 -0.95 2.19
CA LEU A 77 7.83 -1.09 1.44
C LEU A 77 7.59 -1.34 -0.06
N GLY A 78 6.34 -1.58 -0.46
CA GLY A 78 6.01 -1.95 -1.84
C GLY A 78 4.51 -1.97 -2.09
N GLN A 79 3.79 -0.89 -1.74
CA GLN A 79 2.39 -0.73 -2.12
C GLN A 79 2.29 -0.58 -3.63
N VAL A 80 1.39 -1.34 -4.24
CA VAL A 80 1.10 -1.24 -5.67
C VAL A 80 -0.19 -0.47 -5.89
N ILE A 81 -0.13 0.51 -6.78
CA ILE A 81 -1.30 1.25 -7.25
C ILE A 81 -1.39 1.25 -8.76
N ASN A 82 -2.57 1.56 -9.30
CA ASN A 82 -2.68 1.97 -10.68
C ASN A 82 -3.69 3.10 -10.85
N PHE A 83 -3.51 3.86 -11.95
CA PHE A 83 -4.46 4.86 -12.39
C PHE A 83 -4.48 4.98 -13.91
N LYS A 84 -5.63 5.41 -14.45
CA LYS A 84 -5.82 5.62 -15.89
C LYS A 84 -5.91 7.11 -16.18
N ILE A 85 -5.20 7.55 -17.22
CA ILE A 85 -5.11 8.96 -17.57
C ILE A 85 -4.89 9.14 -19.07
N ARG A 86 -5.41 10.21 -19.67
CA ARG A 86 -5.05 10.63 -21.02
C ARG A 86 -3.74 11.42 -20.99
N SER A 87 -2.64 10.81 -21.44
CA SER A 87 -1.33 11.42 -21.35
C SER A 87 -0.41 10.99 -22.50
N ARG A 88 0.56 11.85 -22.83
CA ARG A 88 1.71 11.49 -23.67
C ARG A 88 2.93 11.07 -22.86
N MET A 89 2.91 11.32 -21.54
CA MET A 89 4.05 11.02 -20.67
C MET A 89 4.42 9.54 -20.73
N ILE A 90 5.72 9.27 -20.68
CA ILE A 90 6.28 7.93 -20.51
C ILE A 90 6.47 7.64 -19.00
N PRO A 91 6.63 6.37 -18.59
CA PRO A 91 6.75 5.99 -17.17
C PRO A 91 7.80 6.79 -16.38
N ARG A 92 8.99 7.01 -16.98
CA ARG A 92 10.08 7.78 -16.35
C ARG A 92 9.70 9.24 -16.09
N GLU A 93 8.94 9.87 -16.97
CA GLU A 93 8.46 11.25 -16.79
C GLU A 93 7.41 11.32 -15.67
N VAL A 94 6.50 10.33 -15.62
CA VAL A 94 5.51 10.21 -14.53
C VAL A 94 6.23 10.04 -13.20
N GLN A 95 7.23 9.15 -13.12
CA GLN A 95 8.02 8.94 -11.90
C GLN A 95 8.68 10.23 -11.43
N LYS A 96 9.38 10.93 -12.33
CA LYS A 96 10.07 12.18 -12.02
C LYS A 96 9.09 13.27 -11.55
N ALA A 97 7.98 13.44 -12.24
CA ALA A 97 6.96 14.41 -11.88
C ALA A 97 6.33 14.08 -10.51
N MET A 98 5.93 12.81 -10.28
CA MET A 98 5.38 12.39 -8.99
C MET A 98 6.37 12.66 -7.85
N THR A 99 7.64 12.31 -8.01
CA THR A 99 8.68 12.55 -6.99
C THR A 99 8.83 14.05 -6.65
N SER A 100 8.58 14.95 -7.61
CA SER A 100 8.68 16.40 -7.37
C SER A 100 7.49 16.99 -6.61
N PHE A 101 6.32 16.32 -6.62
CA PHE A 101 5.10 16.83 -5.98
C PHE A 101 4.71 16.06 -4.72
N LEU A 102 5.27 14.87 -4.50
CA LEU A 102 5.00 14.08 -3.30
C LEU A 102 5.83 14.58 -2.11
N PRO A 103 5.28 14.50 -0.89
CA PRO A 103 6.05 14.75 0.32
C PRO A 103 7.13 13.68 0.52
N SER A 104 8.14 13.96 1.33
CA SER A 104 9.33 13.11 1.51
C SER A 104 9.04 11.75 2.14
N ASP A 105 7.90 11.58 2.78
CA ASP A 105 7.44 10.33 3.39
C ASP A 105 6.68 9.40 2.42
N ILE A 106 6.58 9.77 1.12
CA ILE A 106 6.10 8.89 0.04
C ILE A 106 7.13 8.87 -1.10
N VAL A 107 7.60 7.68 -1.46
CA VAL A 107 8.59 7.49 -2.53
C VAL A 107 8.04 6.59 -3.62
N ILE A 108 8.19 7.00 -4.88
CA ILE A 108 7.87 6.17 -6.06
C ILE A 108 9.09 5.34 -6.42
N LYS A 109 9.02 4.04 -6.19
CA LYS A 109 10.13 3.10 -6.49
C LYS A 109 10.17 2.73 -7.96
N ASP A 110 9.01 2.56 -8.58
CA ASP A 110 8.89 2.12 -9.97
C ASP A 110 7.58 2.61 -10.60
N VAL A 111 7.60 2.86 -11.90
CA VAL A 111 6.44 3.19 -12.73
C VAL A 111 6.50 2.38 -14.02
N GLN A 112 5.39 1.72 -14.35
CA GLN A 112 5.24 0.93 -15.56
C GLN A 112 3.95 1.31 -16.28
N GLU A 113 3.96 1.42 -17.60
CA GLU A 113 2.74 1.43 -18.40
C GLU A 113 2.26 -0.01 -18.55
N VAL A 114 1.00 -0.27 -18.21
CA VAL A 114 0.40 -1.60 -18.23
C VAL A 114 -0.86 -1.62 -19.08
N GLY A 115 -1.36 -2.81 -19.41
CA GLY A 115 -2.59 -2.96 -20.17
C GLY A 115 -3.78 -2.27 -19.48
N LEU A 116 -4.74 -1.75 -20.28
CA LEU A 116 -5.89 -1.01 -19.76
C LEU A 116 -6.80 -1.84 -18.83
N LYS A 117 -6.72 -3.16 -18.89
CA LYS A 117 -7.49 -4.08 -18.02
C LYS A 117 -6.86 -4.28 -16.65
N PHE A 118 -5.56 -3.97 -16.49
CA PHE A 118 -4.87 -4.14 -15.21
C PHE A 118 -5.55 -3.36 -14.08
N HIS A 119 -5.72 -4.05 -12.93
CA HIS A 119 -6.39 -3.52 -11.74
C HIS A 119 -5.60 -3.93 -10.48
N ALA A 120 -4.92 -2.99 -9.84
CA ALA A 120 -3.99 -3.28 -8.73
C ALA A 120 -4.60 -4.12 -7.59
N GLN A 121 -5.89 -3.96 -7.31
CA GLN A 121 -6.57 -4.70 -6.25
C GLN A 121 -6.91 -6.15 -6.66
N TYR A 122 -7.45 -6.34 -7.86
CA TYR A 122 -7.95 -7.64 -8.30
C TYR A 122 -6.87 -8.54 -8.87
N ASP A 123 -5.83 -7.95 -9.46
CA ASP A 123 -4.68 -8.69 -10.00
C ASP A 123 -3.60 -8.96 -8.94
N ALA A 124 -3.82 -8.56 -7.69
CA ALA A 124 -2.92 -8.88 -6.60
C ALA A 124 -2.98 -10.37 -6.25
N ILE A 125 -1.87 -11.09 -6.46
CA ILE A 125 -1.75 -12.54 -6.20
C ILE A 125 -1.58 -12.83 -4.70
N SER A 126 -0.83 -11.99 -4.00
CA SER A 126 -0.61 -12.10 -2.57
C SER A 126 -0.18 -10.74 -1.97
N LYS A 127 -0.26 -10.66 -0.65
CA LYS A 127 0.22 -9.52 0.15
C LYS A 127 1.07 -10.07 1.28
N THR A 128 2.21 -9.42 1.53
CA THR A 128 3.07 -9.76 2.66
C THR A 128 3.06 -8.62 3.65
N TYR A 129 2.78 -8.94 4.90
CA TYR A 129 2.91 -8.00 6.01
C TYR A 129 4.10 -8.40 6.88
N ARG A 130 4.91 -7.41 7.23
CA ARG A 130 6.03 -7.55 8.17
C ARG A 130 5.66 -6.92 9.50
N TYR A 131 5.84 -7.66 10.57
CA TYR A 131 5.83 -7.17 11.93
C TYR A 131 7.25 -7.19 12.48
N THR A 132 7.68 -6.10 13.10
CA THR A 132 9.02 -5.99 13.68
C THR A 132 8.87 -5.76 15.17
N ILE A 133 9.52 -6.62 15.98
CA ILE A 133 9.53 -6.54 17.44
C ILE A 133 10.96 -6.25 17.89
N LEU A 134 11.12 -5.21 18.70
CA LEU A 134 12.33 -4.93 19.44
C LEU A 134 12.24 -5.62 20.81
N ASN A 135 12.95 -6.74 20.96
CA ASN A 135 12.89 -7.59 22.14
C ASN A 135 14.18 -7.45 22.97
N ARG A 136 14.19 -6.47 23.86
CA ARG A 136 15.27 -6.17 24.81
C ARG A 136 14.72 -5.39 26.00
N ALA A 137 15.56 -5.13 27.02
CA ALA A 137 15.14 -4.48 28.27
C ALA A 137 14.73 -2.98 28.12
N TYR A 138 15.16 -2.30 27.05
CA TYR A 138 14.92 -0.87 26.85
C TYR A 138 14.47 -0.57 25.40
N ALA A 139 13.58 0.42 25.24
CA ALA A 139 13.02 0.84 23.96
C ALA A 139 14.05 1.58 23.07
N SER A 140 13.67 1.90 21.84
CA SER A 140 14.47 2.72 20.92
C SER A 140 13.72 4.00 20.59
N ALA A 141 14.34 5.15 20.83
CA ALA A 141 13.79 6.44 20.42
C ALA A 141 13.74 6.62 18.89
N LYS A 142 14.73 6.03 18.19
CA LYS A 142 14.85 6.13 16.72
C LYS A 142 13.88 5.21 16.01
N GLU A 143 13.69 4.00 16.53
CA GLU A 143 12.91 2.95 15.87
C GLU A 143 11.47 2.83 16.38
N ARG A 144 11.04 3.73 17.28
CA ARG A 144 9.74 3.63 17.98
C ARG A 144 8.54 3.54 17.05
N ASN A 145 8.61 4.19 15.88
CA ASN A 145 7.53 4.20 14.90
C ASN A 145 7.58 2.98 13.95
N PHE A 146 8.70 2.23 13.93
CA PHE A 146 8.94 1.14 12.99
C PHE A 146 8.93 -0.25 13.63
N CYS A 147 8.77 -0.32 14.95
CA CYS A 147 8.74 -1.58 15.68
C CYS A 147 7.83 -1.54 16.90
N GLN A 148 7.35 -2.71 17.29
CA GLN A 148 6.73 -2.91 18.60
C GLN A 148 7.82 -3.21 19.63
N PHE A 149 7.96 -2.38 20.65
CA PHE A 149 8.82 -2.68 21.79
C PHE A 149 8.15 -3.72 22.70
N TYR A 150 8.90 -4.78 23.05
CA TYR A 150 8.44 -5.84 23.96
C TYR A 150 9.60 -6.34 24.82
N PRO A 151 9.66 -5.97 26.14
CA PRO A 151 10.81 -6.25 27.01
C PRO A 151 10.84 -7.68 27.57
N TYR A 152 9.72 -8.41 27.49
CA TYR A 152 9.62 -9.72 28.11
C TYR A 152 10.18 -10.82 27.21
N LYS A 153 10.57 -11.94 27.84
CA LYS A 153 11.13 -13.09 27.12
C LYS A 153 10.09 -13.70 26.17
N ILE A 154 10.45 -13.87 24.91
CA ILE A 154 9.62 -14.54 23.89
C ILE A 154 10.18 -15.94 23.65
N ASN A 155 9.30 -16.96 23.72
CA ASN A 155 9.64 -18.32 23.34
C ASN A 155 9.47 -18.51 21.82
N LEU A 156 10.56 -18.35 21.07
CA LEU A 156 10.55 -18.46 19.61
C LEU A 156 10.22 -19.86 19.09
N VAL A 157 10.51 -20.91 19.87
CA VAL A 157 10.20 -22.29 19.48
C VAL A 157 8.69 -22.47 19.50
N ARG A 158 8.06 -22.09 20.61
CA ARG A 158 6.59 -22.11 20.75
C ARG A 158 5.93 -21.20 19.68
N MET A 159 6.40 -19.97 19.52
CA MET A 159 5.89 -19.02 18.52
C MET A 159 5.89 -19.62 17.10
N ARG A 160 7.00 -20.27 16.70
CA ARG A 160 7.09 -20.94 15.39
C ARG A 160 6.20 -22.17 15.28
N HIS A 161 5.99 -22.90 16.39
CA HIS A 161 5.09 -24.03 16.43
C HIS A 161 3.64 -23.58 16.21
N GLU A 162 3.18 -22.60 17.01
CA GLU A 162 1.80 -22.08 16.92
C GLU A 162 1.53 -21.40 15.57
N ALA A 163 2.53 -20.74 14.98
CA ALA A 163 2.39 -20.13 13.65
C ALA A 163 1.99 -21.13 12.54
N LYS A 164 2.34 -22.42 12.70
CA LYS A 164 1.99 -23.45 11.72
C LYS A 164 0.49 -23.72 11.64
N SER A 165 -0.26 -23.54 12.75
CA SER A 165 -1.70 -23.74 12.81
C SER A 165 -2.49 -22.77 11.94
N PHE A 166 -1.89 -21.61 11.61
CA PHE A 166 -2.50 -20.60 10.75
C PHE A 166 -2.22 -20.80 9.26
N LEU A 167 -1.30 -21.72 8.89
CA LEU A 167 -0.98 -21.97 7.49
C LEU A 167 -2.14 -22.66 6.76
N GLY A 168 -2.28 -22.34 5.46
CA GLY A 168 -3.32 -22.89 4.62
C GLY A 168 -4.60 -22.05 4.61
N LYS A 169 -5.70 -22.70 4.24
CA LYS A 169 -7.01 -22.06 4.10
C LYS A 169 -7.81 -22.23 5.40
N ASN A 170 -8.07 -21.13 6.10
CA ASN A 170 -8.77 -21.12 7.37
C ASN A 170 -9.84 -20.03 7.40
N ASP A 171 -10.87 -20.22 8.24
CA ASP A 171 -11.83 -19.16 8.55
C ASP A 171 -11.30 -18.31 9.70
N PHE A 172 -11.05 -17.05 9.41
CA PHE A 172 -10.52 -16.06 10.37
C PHE A 172 -11.59 -15.15 10.96
N LYS A 173 -12.86 -15.53 10.96
CA LYS A 173 -13.96 -14.72 11.47
C LYS A 173 -13.73 -14.23 12.90
N SER A 174 -13.20 -15.07 13.79
CA SER A 174 -12.91 -14.73 15.19
C SER A 174 -11.81 -13.67 15.36
N PHE A 175 -11.06 -13.36 14.31
CA PHE A 175 -9.98 -12.38 14.29
C PHE A 175 -10.36 -11.08 13.60
N GLU A 176 -11.58 -10.99 13.08
CA GLU A 176 -12.07 -9.81 12.40
C GLU A 176 -12.61 -8.82 13.43
N ALA A 177 -12.15 -7.56 13.38
CA ALA A 177 -12.79 -6.51 14.14
C ALA A 177 -14.19 -6.25 13.57
N ALA A 178 -15.16 -5.99 14.45
CA ALA A 178 -16.53 -5.72 14.03
C ALA A 178 -16.59 -4.56 13.02
N ASP A 179 -17.06 -4.87 11.81
CA ASP A 179 -17.29 -3.91 10.76
C ASP A 179 -18.65 -4.22 10.12
N HIS A 180 -19.66 -3.43 10.48
CA HIS A 180 -21.03 -3.63 10.04
C HIS A 180 -21.24 -3.53 8.52
N GLU A 181 -20.36 -2.82 7.81
CA GLU A 181 -20.46 -2.67 6.34
C GLU A 181 -19.91 -3.90 5.60
N ARG A 182 -19.05 -4.72 6.22
CA ARG A 182 -18.39 -5.87 5.60
C ARG A 182 -19.03 -7.22 5.88
N ALA A 183 -20.15 -7.27 6.58
CA ALA A 183 -20.84 -8.51 6.98
C ALA A 183 -21.17 -9.51 5.83
N LYS A 184 -21.00 -9.10 4.56
CA LYS A 184 -21.29 -9.91 3.36
C LYS A 184 -20.06 -10.57 2.72
N HIS A 185 -18.84 -10.35 3.24
CA HIS A 185 -17.63 -10.91 2.63
C HIS A 185 -17.18 -12.19 3.33
N SER A 186 -16.65 -13.13 2.55
CA SER A 186 -16.04 -14.36 3.09
C SER A 186 -14.91 -14.00 4.04
N THR A 187 -14.90 -14.62 5.23
CA THR A 187 -13.84 -14.51 6.24
C THR A 187 -12.72 -15.53 6.06
N VAL A 188 -12.88 -16.43 5.09
CA VAL A 188 -11.89 -17.44 4.74
C VAL A 188 -10.72 -16.79 3.99
N ARG A 189 -9.50 -17.02 4.46
CA ARG A 189 -8.24 -16.55 3.83
C ARG A 189 -7.25 -17.69 3.74
N GLN A 190 -6.36 -17.62 2.75
CA GLN A 190 -5.26 -18.55 2.61
C GLN A 190 -3.95 -17.89 3.03
N ILE A 191 -3.41 -18.30 4.18
CA ILE A 191 -2.06 -17.93 4.58
C ILE A 191 -1.07 -18.85 3.87
N LYS A 192 -0.28 -18.29 2.95
CA LYS A 192 0.66 -19.02 2.11
C LYS A 192 1.97 -19.28 2.82
N LYS A 193 2.42 -18.33 3.64
CA LYS A 193 3.73 -18.41 4.31
C LYS A 193 3.74 -17.56 5.57
N ILE A 194 4.38 -18.10 6.63
CA ILE A 194 4.76 -17.36 7.83
C ILE A 194 6.25 -17.62 8.05
N ASN A 195 7.03 -16.55 8.19
CA ASN A 195 8.45 -16.63 8.43
C ASN A 195 8.84 -15.79 9.65
N ILE A 196 9.37 -16.46 10.69
CA ILE A 196 9.75 -15.83 11.96
C ILE A 196 11.27 -15.92 12.10
N ARG A 197 11.94 -14.78 12.08
CA ARG A 197 13.40 -14.66 12.19
C ARG A 197 13.76 -13.83 13.41
N LYS A 198 14.82 -14.20 14.08
CA LYS A 198 15.47 -13.39 15.11
C LYS A 198 16.89 -13.08 14.68
N LYS A 199 17.26 -11.82 14.77
CA LYS A 199 18.62 -11.33 14.64
C LYS A 199 18.88 -10.36 15.78
N ASP A 200 19.81 -10.69 16.65
CA ASP A 200 20.12 -9.91 17.86
C ASP A 200 18.86 -9.67 18.71
N ASN A 201 18.50 -8.42 18.91
CA ASN A 201 17.30 -7.99 19.64
C ASN A 201 16.06 -7.84 18.75
N TRP A 202 16.15 -8.12 17.48
CA TRP A 202 15.08 -7.94 16.52
C TRP A 202 14.39 -9.26 16.17
N ILE A 203 13.08 -9.29 16.26
CA ILE A 203 12.26 -10.38 15.76
C ILE A 203 11.40 -9.83 14.62
N THR A 204 11.48 -10.45 13.45
CA THR A 204 10.65 -10.13 12.29
C THR A 204 9.72 -11.28 11.99
N ILE A 205 8.45 -10.96 11.76
CA ILE A 205 7.39 -11.91 11.40
C ILE A 205 6.84 -11.45 10.06
N ASP A 206 7.11 -12.23 9.00
CA ASP A 206 6.56 -12.00 7.67
C ASP A 206 5.39 -12.97 7.45
N ILE A 207 4.21 -12.45 7.13
CA ILE A 207 3.01 -13.22 6.85
C ILE A 207 2.55 -12.90 5.43
N GLU A 208 2.49 -13.91 4.56
CA GLU A 208 2.00 -13.82 3.20
C GLU A 208 0.64 -14.53 3.07
N ALA A 209 -0.35 -13.83 2.51
CA ALA A 209 -1.69 -14.37 2.25
C ALA A 209 -2.29 -13.83 0.96
N ASP A 210 -3.35 -14.46 0.46
CA ASP A 210 -4.18 -13.96 -0.64
C ASP A 210 -4.92 -12.66 -0.30
N GLY A 211 -5.22 -12.44 0.99
CA GLY A 211 -5.83 -11.24 1.53
C GLY A 211 -5.82 -11.27 3.06
N PHE A 212 -6.15 -10.14 3.67
CA PHE A 212 -6.26 -10.03 5.12
C PHE A 212 -7.57 -9.35 5.50
N LEU A 213 -8.20 -9.84 6.57
CA LEU A 213 -9.35 -9.19 7.20
C LEU A 213 -8.87 -7.96 7.99
N TYR A 214 -9.80 -7.09 8.34
CA TYR A 214 -9.50 -5.89 9.11
C TYR A 214 -8.92 -6.28 10.49
N LYS A 215 -7.77 -5.71 10.85
CA LYS A 215 -6.99 -5.95 12.09
C LYS A 215 -6.51 -7.39 12.36
N ILE A 216 -6.82 -8.39 11.51
CA ILE A 216 -6.38 -9.77 11.70
C ILE A 216 -4.87 -9.90 11.95
N ARG A 217 -4.07 -9.05 11.33
CA ARG A 217 -2.60 -9.07 11.41
C ARG A 217 -2.08 -8.88 12.82
N ILE A 218 -2.69 -7.96 13.57
CA ILE A 218 -2.32 -7.65 14.96
C ILE A 218 -2.69 -8.82 15.86
N ALA A 219 -3.89 -9.38 15.69
CA ALA A 219 -4.37 -10.50 16.50
C ALA A 219 -3.49 -11.76 16.31
N LEU A 220 -3.09 -12.08 15.08
CA LEU A 220 -2.20 -13.22 14.80
C LEU A 220 -0.85 -13.07 15.49
N VAL A 221 -0.24 -11.88 15.44
CA VAL A 221 1.06 -11.64 16.08
C VAL A 221 0.95 -11.71 17.60
N LEU A 222 -0.10 -11.12 18.19
CA LEU A 222 -0.31 -11.17 19.63
C LEU A 222 -0.47 -12.60 20.15
N LEU A 223 -1.25 -13.43 19.44
CA LEU A 223 -1.43 -14.84 19.80
C LEU A 223 -0.14 -15.66 19.71
N MET A 224 0.72 -15.37 18.73
CA MET A 224 2.00 -16.04 18.62
C MET A 224 2.99 -15.63 19.73
N CYS A 225 2.78 -14.48 20.39
CA CYS A 225 3.63 -14.00 21.48
C CYS A 225 3.24 -14.55 22.87
N LEU A 226 2.02 -15.08 23.04
CA LEU A 226 1.49 -15.70 24.25
C LEU A 226 1.97 -17.16 24.36
#